data_a38c0f7be7ff3fabe58a3e88bf0a2be7
#
_entry.id   a38c0f7be7ff3fabe58a3e88bf0a2be7
#
_cell.length_a   1.000
_cell.length_b   1.000
_cell.length_c   1.000
_cell.angle_alpha   90.00
_cell.angle_beta   90.00
_cell.angle_gamma   90.00
#
_symmetry.space_group_name_H-M   'P 1'
#
loop_
_entity.id
_entity.type
_entity.pdbx_description
1 polymer ?
#
loop_
_entity_poly.entity_id
_entity_poly.type
_entity_poly.pdbx_seq_one_letter_code
_entity_poly.pdbx_strand_id
1 'polypeptide(L)'
;TTVSSSTSGADIMVYTLPAMVDGLSVSASLSPKESAAAASTAWALTYTGVEGLSVSYGQGDASTGVSTTEADATTMKASYAIGSFTVAYSNNDYQTAVADTDQETTSYKVSYTVSDEISVSYGTETIDLENTAADAEFEKLSVAYTSGGMTVTATQASSTDALHGTTALEDRDYWSLGLSFAF
;
A
#
# COMPACT_ATOMS: atom_id res chain seq x y z
N THR A 1 6.98 3.95 3.48
CA THR A 1 6.23 4.47 2.33
C THR A 1 5.58 5.77 2.77
N THR A 2 6.03 6.89 2.27
CA THR A 2 5.44 8.20 2.49
C THR A 2 4.04 8.21 1.90
N VAL A 3 3.05 8.66 2.64
CA VAL A 3 1.78 9.09 2.04
C VAL A 3 2.13 10.37 1.29
N SER A 4 2.32 10.26 0.00
CA SER A 4 2.49 11.44 -0.84
C SER A 4 1.15 11.76 -1.47
N SER A 5 0.62 12.94 -1.20
CA SER A 5 -0.34 13.53 -2.11
C SER A 5 0.36 13.69 -3.45
N SER A 6 -0.01 12.86 -4.43
CA SER A 6 0.57 12.93 -5.76
C SER A 6 -0.07 14.07 -6.54
N THR A 7 0.29 15.29 -6.22
CA THR A 7 0.13 16.38 -7.15
C THR A 7 1.46 16.53 -7.89
N SER A 8 1.44 16.32 -9.18
CA SER A 8 2.55 16.62 -10.10
C SER A 8 2.65 18.15 -10.27
N GLY A 9 3.01 18.84 -9.21
CA GLY A 9 3.27 20.28 -9.18
C GLY A 9 4.66 20.53 -8.59
N ALA A 10 5.36 21.55 -9.07
CA ALA A 10 6.72 21.86 -8.64
C ALA A 10 6.79 22.46 -7.21
N ASP A 11 5.68 22.81 -6.60
CA ASP A 11 5.61 23.59 -5.37
C ASP A 11 4.99 22.80 -4.20
N ILE A 12 5.71 21.79 -3.69
CA ILE A 12 5.30 21.05 -2.50
C ILE A 12 6.19 21.44 -1.33
N MET A 13 5.59 21.88 -0.24
CA MET A 13 6.28 22.08 1.04
C MET A 13 6.08 20.83 1.92
N VAL A 14 7.18 20.24 2.34
CA VAL A 14 7.15 19.10 3.28
C VAL A 14 7.88 19.52 4.55
N TYR A 15 7.23 19.33 5.68
CA TYR A 15 7.82 19.55 6.98
C TYR A 15 7.80 18.25 7.80
N THR A 16 8.95 17.85 8.29
CA THR A 16 9.07 16.72 9.22
C THR A 16 9.41 17.28 10.59
N LEU A 17 8.62 16.93 11.61
CA LEU A 17 8.88 17.35 12.98
C LEU A 17 10.21 16.74 13.46
N PRO A 18 11.00 17.51 14.24
CA PRO A 18 12.13 16.93 14.96
C PRO A 18 11.69 15.76 15.84
N ALA A 19 12.51 14.73 15.95
CA ALA A 19 12.22 13.58 16.79
C ALA A 19 12.09 14.03 18.26
N MET A 20 10.87 14.03 18.79
CA MET A 20 10.56 14.38 20.18
C MET A 20 10.36 13.12 21.04
N VAL A 21 9.99 12.02 20.41
CA VAL A 21 9.81 10.71 21.02
C VAL A 21 10.58 9.69 20.17
N ASP A 22 11.33 8.83 20.84
CA ASP A 22 12.11 7.81 20.15
C ASP A 22 11.19 6.88 19.32
N GLY A 23 11.58 6.63 18.09
CA GLY A 23 10.79 5.85 17.13
C GLY A 23 9.54 6.53 16.56
N LEU A 24 9.20 7.75 16.96
CA LEU A 24 8.06 8.50 16.43
C LEU A 24 8.52 9.51 15.38
N SER A 25 7.94 9.42 14.18
CA SER A 25 8.11 10.42 13.12
C SER A 25 6.75 10.98 12.71
N VAL A 26 6.68 12.29 12.60
CA VAL A 26 5.49 13.01 12.13
C VAL A 26 5.90 13.92 10.98
N SER A 27 5.17 13.89 9.89
CA SER A 27 5.39 14.76 8.74
C SER A 27 4.07 15.35 8.26
N ALA A 28 4.14 16.55 7.70
CA ALA A 28 3.03 17.22 7.05
C ALA A 28 3.49 17.80 5.71
N SER A 29 2.61 17.82 4.73
CA SER A 29 2.86 18.41 3.44
C SER A 29 1.73 19.36 3.04
N LEU A 30 2.08 20.38 2.29
CA LEU A 30 1.17 21.33 1.68
C LEU A 30 1.55 21.52 0.22
N SER A 31 0.60 21.33 -0.68
CA SER A 31 0.70 21.75 -2.07
C SER A 31 -0.22 22.96 -2.25
N PRO A 32 0.32 24.15 -2.56
CA PRO A 32 -0.50 25.33 -2.77
C PRO A 32 -1.37 25.18 -4.02
N LYS A 33 -2.44 25.96 -4.06
CA LYS A 33 -3.36 25.99 -5.20
C LYS A 33 -2.63 26.47 -6.45
N GLU A 34 -2.63 25.67 -7.50
CA GLU A 34 -2.30 26.10 -8.86
C GLU A 34 -3.58 26.36 -9.67
N SER A 35 -3.49 27.14 -10.73
CA SER A 35 -4.61 27.80 -11.45
C SER A 35 -5.89 26.97 -11.69
N ALA A 36 -5.83 25.64 -11.73
CA ALA A 36 -6.98 24.75 -11.92
C ALA A 36 -7.12 23.66 -10.84
N ALA A 37 -6.09 23.47 -10.00
CA ALA A 37 -6.10 22.46 -8.93
C ALA A 37 -6.39 23.12 -7.57
N ALA A 38 -7.13 22.45 -6.69
CA ALA A 38 -7.29 22.85 -5.31
C ALA A 38 -5.95 22.72 -4.54
N ALA A 39 -5.77 23.49 -3.48
CA ALA A 39 -4.67 23.24 -2.55
C ALA A 39 -4.89 21.86 -1.89
N SER A 40 -3.83 21.11 -1.66
CA SER A 40 -3.91 19.82 -0.96
C SER A 40 -2.99 19.79 0.24
N THR A 41 -3.42 19.13 1.29
CA THR A 41 -2.68 18.90 2.52
C THR A 41 -2.58 17.43 2.82
N ALA A 42 -1.49 17.00 3.42
CA ALA A 42 -1.39 15.64 3.95
C ALA A 42 -0.53 15.62 5.21
N TRP A 43 -0.79 14.67 6.08
CA TRP A 43 0.05 14.39 7.23
C TRP A 43 0.21 12.89 7.43
N ALA A 44 1.31 12.51 8.03
CA ALA A 44 1.60 11.12 8.33
C ALA A 44 2.33 11.01 9.67
N LEU A 45 2.03 9.93 10.37
CA LEU A 45 2.66 9.51 11.62
C LEU A 45 3.21 8.12 11.41
N THR A 46 4.45 7.88 11.83
CA THR A 46 5.07 6.54 11.84
C THR A 46 5.70 6.30 13.19
N TYR A 47 5.44 5.13 13.76
CA TYR A 47 6.02 4.69 15.02
C TYR A 47 6.79 3.37 14.83
N THR A 48 8.06 3.39 15.27
CA THR A 48 8.99 2.24 15.23
C THR A 48 9.74 2.06 16.55
N GLY A 49 9.23 2.62 17.64
CA GLY A 49 9.88 2.59 18.96
C GLY A 49 9.88 1.22 19.67
N VAL A 50 9.21 0.21 19.08
CA VAL A 50 9.26 -1.17 19.55
C VAL A 50 9.98 -2.02 18.50
N GLU A 51 10.95 -2.83 18.95
CA GLU A 51 11.71 -3.69 18.05
C GLU A 51 10.79 -4.60 17.23
N GLY A 52 11.00 -4.65 15.92
CA GLY A 52 10.20 -5.40 14.98
C GLY A 52 8.86 -4.78 14.63
N LEU A 53 8.36 -3.79 15.36
CA LEU A 53 7.07 -3.13 15.11
C LEU A 53 7.25 -1.88 14.26
N SER A 54 6.42 -1.76 13.23
CA SER A 54 6.23 -0.52 12.49
C SER A 54 4.74 -0.27 12.32
N VAL A 55 4.26 0.88 12.74
CA VAL A 55 2.88 1.33 12.54
C VAL A 55 2.92 2.70 11.89
N SER A 56 2.13 2.88 10.84
CA SER A 56 2.01 4.16 10.14
C SER A 56 0.54 4.48 9.91
N TYR A 57 0.20 5.74 10.07
CA TYR A 57 -1.09 6.31 9.72
C TYR A 57 -0.87 7.60 8.96
N GLY A 58 -1.63 7.82 7.92
CA GLY A 58 -1.57 9.07 7.17
C GLY A 58 -2.92 9.40 6.56
N GLN A 59 -3.16 10.68 6.45
CA GLN A 59 -4.36 11.24 5.82
C GLN A 59 -3.96 12.42 4.94
N GLY A 60 -4.63 12.59 3.83
CA GLY A 60 -4.41 13.72 2.95
C GLY A 60 -5.50 13.90 1.93
N ASP A 61 -5.62 15.13 1.46
CA ASP A 61 -6.52 15.48 0.37
C ASP A 61 -5.90 14.95 -0.93
N ALA A 62 -6.62 14.13 -1.66
CA ALA A 62 -6.23 13.67 -2.98
C ALA A 62 -6.82 14.61 -4.03
N SER A 63 -5.98 15.39 -4.71
CA SER A 63 -6.45 16.26 -5.78
C SER A 63 -6.74 15.45 -7.05
N THR A 64 -7.98 15.48 -7.51
CA THR A 64 -8.38 14.85 -8.78
C THR A 64 -8.05 15.72 -10.02
N GLY A 65 -7.40 16.87 -9.82
CA GLY A 65 -7.07 17.82 -10.90
C GLY A 65 -8.25 18.68 -11.37
N VAL A 66 -9.43 18.52 -10.75
CA VAL A 66 -10.62 19.33 -11.02
C VAL A 66 -11.05 20.00 -9.72
N SER A 67 -11.11 21.30 -9.67
CA SER A 67 -11.34 22.11 -8.45
C SER A 67 -12.70 21.89 -7.76
N THR A 68 -13.55 21.02 -8.26
CA THR A 68 -14.90 20.74 -7.73
C THR A 68 -15.05 19.33 -7.16
N THR A 69 -14.05 18.49 -7.30
CA THR A 69 -14.03 17.12 -6.75
C THR A 69 -12.82 16.97 -5.85
N GLU A 70 -13.02 17.25 -4.58
CA GLU A 70 -12.06 16.93 -3.53
C GLU A 70 -12.21 15.44 -3.21
N ALA A 71 -11.11 14.78 -2.92
CA ALA A 71 -11.08 13.42 -2.43
C ALA A 71 -10.16 13.35 -1.22
N ASP A 72 -10.51 12.51 -0.27
CA ASP A 72 -9.72 12.23 0.92
C ASP A 72 -9.11 10.84 0.81
N ALA A 73 -7.85 10.73 1.18
CA ALA A 73 -7.18 9.44 1.28
C ALA A 73 -6.67 9.21 2.69
N THR A 74 -7.05 8.09 3.27
CA THR A 74 -6.55 7.63 4.57
C THR A 74 -5.80 6.32 4.38
N THR A 75 -4.60 6.22 4.93
CA THR A 75 -3.79 5.01 4.86
C THR A 75 -3.34 4.60 6.25
N MET A 76 -3.59 3.35 6.60
CA MET A 76 -3.06 2.71 7.81
C MET A 76 -2.19 1.53 7.41
N LYS A 77 -1.01 1.41 8.01
CA LYS A 77 -0.11 0.26 7.83
C LYS A 77 0.43 -0.17 9.16
N ALA A 78 0.51 -1.48 9.35
CA ALA A 78 1.16 -2.09 10.50
C ALA A 78 1.98 -3.29 10.03
N SER A 79 3.17 -3.46 10.60
CA SER A 79 3.95 -4.68 10.42
C SER A 79 4.66 -5.05 11.71
N TYR A 80 4.81 -6.34 11.94
CA TYR A 80 5.54 -6.85 13.07
C TYR A 80 6.41 -8.03 12.66
N ALA A 81 7.70 -7.92 12.96
CA ALA A 81 8.69 -8.95 12.74
C ALA A 81 9.06 -9.60 14.08
N ILE A 82 8.91 -10.90 14.19
CA ILE A 82 9.27 -11.70 15.35
C ILE A 82 10.02 -12.96 14.93
N GLY A 83 11.31 -13.03 15.26
CA GLY A 83 12.18 -14.11 14.80
C GLY A 83 12.16 -14.18 13.25
N SER A 84 11.81 -15.34 12.72
CA SER A 84 11.74 -15.58 11.26
C SER A 84 10.41 -15.19 10.63
N PHE A 85 9.45 -14.73 11.40
CA PHE A 85 8.12 -14.35 10.89
C PHE A 85 7.98 -12.84 10.77
N THR A 86 7.28 -12.41 9.73
CA THR A 86 6.80 -11.04 9.61
C THR A 86 5.34 -11.08 9.21
N VAL A 87 4.50 -10.36 9.94
CA VAL A 87 3.10 -10.12 9.58
C VAL A 87 2.94 -8.66 9.20
N ALA A 88 2.10 -8.37 8.21
CA ALA A 88 1.83 -7.01 7.79
C ALA A 88 0.35 -6.86 7.42
N TYR A 89 -0.14 -5.67 7.68
CA TYR A 89 -1.49 -5.20 7.36
C TYR A 89 -1.38 -3.84 6.71
N SER A 90 -2.22 -3.58 5.70
CA SER A 90 -2.47 -2.22 5.24
C SER A 90 -3.92 -2.04 4.86
N ASN A 91 -4.43 -0.86 5.11
CA ASN A 91 -5.74 -0.40 4.68
C ASN A 91 -5.56 0.99 4.06
N ASN A 92 -6.18 1.19 2.92
CA ASN A 92 -6.24 2.47 2.24
C ASN A 92 -7.69 2.74 1.87
N ASP A 93 -8.22 3.82 2.43
CA ASP A 93 -9.57 4.31 2.18
C ASP A 93 -9.44 5.58 1.33
N TYR A 94 -10.12 5.60 0.21
CA TYR A 94 -10.17 6.71 -0.74
C TYR A 94 -11.61 7.14 -0.93
N GLN A 95 -11.97 8.29 -0.38
CA GLN A 95 -13.30 8.86 -0.41
C GLN A 95 -13.35 10.03 -1.38
N THR A 96 -14.34 10.07 -2.22
CA THR A 96 -14.53 11.13 -3.21
C THR A 96 -15.79 11.93 -2.93
N ALA A 97 -15.85 13.16 -3.44
CA ALA A 97 -17.08 13.95 -3.39
C ALA A 97 -18.14 13.50 -4.43
N VAL A 98 -17.79 12.51 -5.26
CA VAL A 98 -18.69 11.93 -6.26
C VAL A 98 -19.32 10.69 -5.66
N ALA A 99 -20.64 10.63 -5.58
CA ALA A 99 -21.35 9.46 -5.09
C ALA A 99 -20.98 8.20 -5.89
N ASP A 100 -20.94 7.09 -5.20
CA ASP A 100 -20.71 5.75 -5.77
C ASP A 100 -19.28 5.54 -6.36
N THR A 101 -18.27 6.25 -5.87
CA THR A 101 -16.88 6.12 -6.35
C THR A 101 -15.82 5.97 -5.25
N ASP A 102 -16.26 5.72 -4.02
CA ASP A 102 -15.37 5.45 -2.90
C ASP A 102 -14.72 4.07 -3.05
N GLN A 103 -13.47 3.97 -2.60
CA GLN A 103 -12.70 2.74 -2.70
C GLN A 103 -11.98 2.44 -1.40
N GLU A 104 -12.11 1.22 -0.91
CA GLU A 104 -11.30 0.69 0.17
C GLU A 104 -10.40 -0.45 -0.33
N THR A 105 -9.14 -0.42 0.04
CA THR A 105 -8.19 -1.51 -0.25
C THR A 105 -7.60 -2.03 1.04
N THR A 106 -7.86 -3.30 1.34
CA THR A 106 -7.32 -3.97 2.52
C THR A 106 -6.36 -5.09 2.12
N SER A 107 -5.18 -5.12 2.70
CA SER A 107 -4.17 -6.14 2.41
C SER A 107 -3.58 -6.75 3.67
N TYR A 108 -3.34 -8.06 3.62
CA TYR A 108 -2.65 -8.82 4.65
C TYR A 108 -1.47 -9.57 4.04
N LYS A 109 -0.38 -9.68 4.78
CA LYS A 109 0.77 -10.47 4.36
C LYS A 109 1.42 -11.17 5.55
N VAL A 110 1.78 -12.42 5.34
CA VAL A 110 2.65 -13.19 6.24
C VAL A 110 3.88 -13.62 5.46
N SER A 111 5.06 -13.45 6.05
CA SER A 111 6.33 -13.91 5.48
C SER A 111 7.06 -14.75 6.52
N TYR A 112 7.75 -15.78 6.04
CA TYR A 112 8.58 -16.66 6.86
C TYR A 112 9.95 -16.88 6.21
N THR A 113 10.99 -16.57 6.95
CA THR A 113 12.38 -16.87 6.56
C THR A 113 12.71 -18.27 7.01
N VAL A 114 12.72 -19.23 6.08
CA VAL A 114 12.97 -20.65 6.33
C VAL A 114 14.46 -20.87 6.66
N SER A 115 15.33 -20.18 5.92
CA SER A 115 16.79 -20.16 6.11
C SER A 115 17.34 -18.84 5.56
N ASP A 116 18.66 -18.64 5.70
CA ASP A 116 19.34 -17.45 5.13
C ASP A 116 19.15 -17.34 3.61
N GLU A 117 18.82 -18.43 2.95
CA GLU A 117 18.67 -18.51 1.49
C GLU A 117 17.21 -18.59 1.05
N ILE A 118 16.29 -19.06 1.90
CA ILE A 118 14.91 -19.39 1.52
C ILE A 118 13.91 -18.56 2.32
N SER A 119 13.02 -17.91 1.61
CA SER A 119 11.85 -17.25 2.19
C SER A 119 10.55 -17.63 1.50
N VAL A 120 9.46 -17.64 2.26
CA VAL A 120 8.11 -17.89 1.79
C VAL A 120 7.22 -16.73 2.23
N SER A 121 6.32 -16.28 1.39
CA SER A 121 5.33 -15.28 1.76
C SER A 121 3.98 -15.57 1.12
N TYR A 122 2.92 -15.28 1.88
CA TYR A 122 1.55 -15.31 1.41
C TYR A 122 0.89 -13.97 1.73
N GLY A 123 0.12 -13.46 0.81
CA GLY A 123 -0.62 -12.23 0.98
C GLY A 123 -1.95 -12.26 0.24
N THR A 124 -2.90 -11.51 0.80
CA THR A 124 -4.22 -11.27 0.21
C THR A 124 -4.47 -9.77 0.12
N GLU A 125 -5.22 -9.36 -0.87
CA GLU A 125 -5.68 -7.99 -1.05
C GLU A 125 -7.13 -8.02 -1.53
N THR A 126 -7.96 -7.23 -0.89
CA THR A 126 -9.37 -7.00 -1.26
C THR A 126 -9.52 -5.54 -1.65
N ILE A 127 -10.12 -5.28 -2.79
CA ILE A 127 -10.50 -3.96 -3.26
C ILE A 127 -12.02 -3.91 -3.29
N ASP A 128 -12.59 -3.14 -2.37
CA ASP A 128 -13.99 -2.78 -2.34
C ASP A 128 -14.16 -1.44 -3.08
N LEU A 129 -14.97 -1.43 -4.10
CA LEU A 129 -15.34 -0.25 -4.84
C LEU A 129 -16.84 -0.03 -4.66
N GLU A 130 -17.21 1.15 -4.17
CA GLU A 130 -18.60 1.49 -3.89
C GLU A 130 -19.51 1.24 -5.11
N ASN A 131 -20.72 0.73 -4.84
CA ASN A 131 -21.73 0.45 -5.86
C ASN A 131 -21.33 -0.57 -6.94
N THR A 132 -20.43 -1.49 -6.62
CA THR A 132 -20.10 -2.62 -7.51
C THR A 132 -20.77 -3.92 -7.07
N ALA A 133 -20.82 -4.92 -7.96
CA ALA A 133 -21.51 -6.17 -7.70
C ALA A 133 -20.72 -7.11 -6.77
N ALA A 134 -19.40 -6.99 -6.77
CA ALA A 134 -18.49 -7.81 -5.96
C ALA A 134 -17.16 -7.05 -5.72
N ASP A 135 -16.49 -7.41 -4.64
CA ASP A 135 -15.16 -6.95 -4.33
C ASP A 135 -14.14 -7.73 -5.17
N ALA A 136 -13.10 -7.03 -5.64
CA ALA A 136 -11.99 -7.70 -6.29
C ALA A 136 -11.04 -8.29 -5.24
N GLU A 137 -10.80 -9.59 -5.30
CA GLU A 137 -9.92 -10.30 -4.38
C GLU A 137 -8.67 -10.79 -5.12
N PHE A 138 -7.52 -10.64 -4.47
CA PHE A 138 -6.22 -11.07 -4.97
C PHE A 138 -5.50 -11.89 -3.90
N GLU A 139 -4.90 -12.98 -4.33
CA GLU A 139 -4.06 -13.81 -3.47
C GLU A 139 -2.69 -14.03 -4.13
N LYS A 140 -1.65 -14.12 -3.33
CA LYS A 140 -0.30 -14.36 -3.83
C LYS A 140 0.53 -15.19 -2.86
N LEU A 141 0.99 -16.33 -3.33
CA LEU A 141 2.02 -17.15 -2.68
C LEU A 141 3.34 -16.97 -3.43
N SER A 142 4.42 -16.68 -2.70
CA SER A 142 5.76 -16.56 -3.28
C SER A 142 6.79 -17.33 -2.45
N VAL A 143 7.69 -17.99 -3.16
CA VAL A 143 8.88 -18.63 -2.59
C VAL A 143 10.09 -18.03 -3.27
N ALA A 144 11.05 -17.55 -2.50
CA ALA A 144 12.31 -17.02 -3.02
C ALA A 144 13.48 -17.84 -2.49
N TYR A 145 14.44 -18.14 -3.39
CA TYR A 145 15.73 -18.76 -3.07
C TYR A 145 16.84 -17.83 -3.55
N THR A 146 17.73 -17.44 -2.64
CA THR A 146 18.86 -16.54 -2.92
C THR A 146 20.17 -17.23 -2.58
N SER A 147 21.09 -17.31 -3.54
CA SER A 147 22.43 -17.87 -3.32
C SER A 147 23.43 -17.21 -4.26
N GLY A 148 24.58 -16.76 -3.73
CA GLY A 148 25.70 -16.25 -4.51
C GLY A 148 25.37 -15.06 -5.44
N GLY A 149 24.46 -14.18 -5.04
CA GLY A 149 24.04 -13.04 -5.88
C GLY A 149 22.94 -13.39 -6.91
N MET A 150 22.49 -14.64 -6.96
CA MET A 150 21.33 -15.08 -7.76
C MET A 150 20.10 -15.22 -6.86
N THR A 151 18.97 -14.71 -7.31
CA THR A 151 17.66 -14.95 -6.67
C THR A 151 16.71 -15.59 -7.67
N VAL A 152 16.13 -16.72 -7.28
CA VAL A 152 15.04 -17.40 -7.99
C VAL A 152 13.76 -17.17 -7.21
N THR A 153 12.72 -16.68 -7.87
CA THR A 153 11.41 -16.47 -7.25
C THR A 153 10.34 -17.24 -8.02
N ALA A 154 9.65 -18.13 -7.33
CA ALA A 154 8.43 -18.77 -7.84
C ALA A 154 7.21 -18.10 -7.20
N THR A 155 6.22 -17.77 -8.01
CA THR A 155 5.00 -17.12 -7.56
C THR A 155 3.78 -17.80 -8.16
N GLN A 156 2.78 -18.06 -7.32
CA GLN A 156 1.42 -18.35 -7.73
C GLN A 156 0.53 -17.19 -7.28
N ALA A 157 -0.31 -16.70 -8.16
CA ALA A 157 -1.28 -15.67 -7.84
C ALA A 157 -2.62 -15.98 -8.47
N SER A 158 -3.68 -15.63 -7.76
CA SER A 158 -5.07 -15.71 -8.20
C SER A 158 -5.77 -14.38 -8.01
N SER A 159 -6.77 -14.15 -8.82
CA SER A 159 -7.73 -13.06 -8.64
C SER A 159 -9.14 -13.55 -8.88
N THR A 160 -10.06 -13.08 -8.06
CA THR A 160 -11.49 -13.33 -8.16
C THR A 160 -12.20 -11.98 -8.32
N ASP A 161 -13.18 -11.94 -9.19
CA ASP A 161 -13.98 -10.73 -9.47
C ASP A 161 -13.13 -9.48 -9.78
N ALA A 162 -12.00 -9.66 -10.48
CA ALA A 162 -10.98 -8.63 -10.70
C ALA A 162 -11.49 -7.35 -11.41
N LEU A 163 -12.68 -7.40 -12.03
CA LEU A 163 -13.37 -6.27 -12.65
C LEU A 163 -14.62 -5.85 -11.85
N HIS A 164 -14.70 -6.25 -10.58
CA HIS A 164 -15.85 -5.99 -9.68
C HIS A 164 -17.19 -6.51 -10.20
N GLY A 165 -17.15 -7.56 -11.00
CA GLY A 165 -18.31 -8.29 -11.52
C GLY A 165 -18.53 -9.60 -10.76
N THR A 166 -19.44 -10.42 -11.24
CA THR A 166 -19.75 -11.75 -10.66
C THR A 166 -19.62 -12.86 -11.71
N THR A 167 -18.84 -12.64 -12.75
CA THR A 167 -18.68 -13.60 -13.84
C THR A 167 -17.35 -14.34 -13.70
N ALA A 168 -17.36 -15.66 -13.82
CA ALA A 168 -16.15 -16.49 -13.76
C ALA A 168 -15.09 -16.16 -14.85
N LEU A 169 -15.42 -15.29 -15.82
CA LEU A 169 -14.47 -14.79 -16.81
C LEU A 169 -13.50 -13.75 -16.24
N GLU A 170 -13.77 -13.23 -15.03
CA GLU A 170 -12.96 -12.26 -14.31
C GLU A 170 -11.94 -12.92 -13.39
N ASP A 171 -12.15 -14.22 -13.11
CA ASP A 171 -11.22 -15.01 -12.31
C ASP A 171 -9.99 -15.39 -13.11
N ARG A 172 -8.84 -15.27 -12.50
CA ARG A 172 -7.55 -15.58 -13.13
C ARG A 172 -6.61 -16.26 -12.16
N ASP A 173 -5.96 -17.30 -12.64
CA ASP A 173 -4.83 -17.93 -11.96
C ASP A 173 -3.60 -17.86 -12.86
N TYR A 174 -2.46 -17.54 -12.28
CA TYR A 174 -1.19 -17.61 -12.96
C TYR A 174 -0.06 -18.01 -12.02
N TRP A 175 0.98 -18.56 -12.60
CA TRP A 175 2.24 -18.74 -11.91
C TRP A 175 3.37 -18.14 -12.73
N SER A 176 4.43 -17.73 -12.05
CA SER A 176 5.62 -17.18 -12.68
C SER A 176 6.88 -17.68 -12.00
N LEU A 177 7.94 -17.78 -12.78
CA LEU A 177 9.29 -18.03 -12.30
C LEU A 177 10.19 -16.86 -12.73
N GLY A 178 10.74 -16.15 -11.74
CA GLY A 178 11.67 -15.06 -11.95
C GLY A 178 13.09 -15.47 -11.59
N LEU A 179 14.06 -14.93 -12.32
CA LEU A 179 15.48 -15.08 -12.04
C LEU A 179 16.15 -13.70 -12.10
N SER A 180 16.85 -13.33 -11.03
CA SER A 180 17.61 -12.08 -10.98
C SER A 180 19.04 -12.32 -10.53
N PHE A 181 19.95 -11.49 -11.01
CA PHE A 181 21.37 -11.54 -10.65
C PHE A 181 21.81 -10.17 -10.16
N ALA A 182 22.56 -10.14 -9.05
CA ALA A 182 23.28 -8.95 -8.57
C ALA A 182 24.76 -9.11 -8.96
N PHE A 183 25.32 -8.07 -9.63
CA PHE A 183 26.72 -8.00 -10.05
C PHE A 183 27.46 -6.95 -9.27
#